data_8d7213207fb777382171b82e3cfc7655
#
_entry.id   8d7213207fb777382171b82e3cfc7655
#
_cell.length_a   1.000
_cell.length_b   1.000
_cell.length_c   1.000
_cell.angle_alpha   90.00
_cell.angle_beta   90.00
_cell.angle_gamma   90.00
#
_symmetry.space_group_name_H-M   'P 1'
#
loop_
_entity.id
_entity.type
_entity.pdbx_description
1 polymer ?
#
loop_
_entity_poly.entity_id
_entity_poly.type
_entity_poly.pdbx_seq_one_letter_code
_entity_poly.pdbx_strand_id
1 'polypeptide(L)' 'MLRAVQHIITHTDDVGPRFAEEARRMHYGETDERPIRGQATSDEAKALHDEGIDVMSFPTPAALKGPLQ' A
#
# COMPACT_ATOMS: atom_id res chain seq x y z
N MET A 1 -3.96 -6.45 17.95
CA MET A 1 -3.54 -6.88 16.66
C MET A 1 -4.55 -6.60 15.59
N LEU A 2 -5.70 -7.22 15.65
CA LEU A 2 -6.72 -6.98 14.64
C LEU A 2 -7.14 -5.53 14.58
N ARG A 3 -7.14 -4.87 15.71
CA ARG A 3 -7.49 -3.47 15.74
C ARG A 3 -6.58 -2.60 14.92
N ALA A 4 -5.28 -2.87 14.99
CA ALA A 4 -4.32 -2.06 14.26
C ALA A 4 -4.53 -2.21 12.76
N VAL A 5 -4.76 -3.45 12.31
CA VAL A 5 -5.00 -3.70 10.90
C VAL A 5 -6.28 -3.03 10.44
N GLN A 6 -7.34 -3.15 11.23
CA GLN A 6 -8.60 -2.54 10.89
C GLN A 6 -8.50 -1.01 10.84
N HIS A 7 -7.77 -0.45 11.78
CA HIS A 7 -7.59 1.00 11.79
C HIS A 7 -6.90 1.47 10.51
N ILE A 8 -5.86 0.77 10.09
CA ILE A 8 -5.16 1.14 8.87
C ILE A 8 -6.07 1.02 7.66
N ILE A 9 -6.83 -0.07 7.59
CA ILE A 9 -7.73 -0.27 6.46
C ILE A 9 -8.79 0.81 6.38
N THR A 10 -9.32 1.23 7.53
CA THR A 10 -10.40 2.20 7.54
C THR A 10 -9.92 3.63 7.35
N HIS A 11 -8.63 3.89 7.58
CA HIS A 11 -8.10 5.25 7.53
C HIS A 11 -7.15 5.47 6.37
N THR A 12 -7.19 4.58 5.38
CA THR A 12 -6.38 4.73 4.19
C THR A 12 -7.26 4.60 2.96
N ASP A 13 -6.87 5.28 1.89
CA ASP A 13 -7.57 5.14 0.63
C ASP A 13 -7.04 3.93 -0.10
N ASP A 14 -7.96 3.11 -0.60
CA ASP A 14 -7.58 1.92 -1.34
C ASP A 14 -7.41 2.30 -2.81
N VAL A 15 -6.18 2.31 -3.26
CA VAL A 15 -5.88 2.64 -4.65
C VAL A 15 -5.63 1.39 -5.49
N GLY A 16 -5.77 0.22 -4.87
CA GLY A 16 -5.66 -1.04 -5.59
C GLY A 16 -4.32 -1.21 -6.29
N PRO A 17 -4.34 -1.69 -7.52
CA PRO A 17 -3.09 -1.94 -8.25
C PRO A 17 -2.35 -0.67 -8.66
N ARG A 18 -2.95 0.49 -8.44
CA ARG A 18 -2.29 1.75 -8.76
C ARG A 18 -1.44 2.27 -7.60
N PHE A 19 -1.20 1.44 -6.61
CA PHE A 19 -0.47 1.86 -5.42
C PHE A 19 0.88 2.49 -5.76
N ALA A 20 1.66 1.83 -6.62
CA ALA A 20 2.98 2.33 -6.98
C ALA A 20 2.89 3.69 -7.67
N GLU A 21 1.94 3.83 -8.58
CA GLU A 21 1.75 5.09 -9.28
C GLU A 21 1.37 6.21 -8.32
N GLU A 22 0.42 5.95 -7.44
CA GLU A 22 -0.01 6.97 -6.49
C GLU A 22 1.08 7.33 -5.49
N ALA A 23 1.84 6.32 -5.06
CA ALA A 23 2.94 6.58 -4.14
C ALA A 23 3.98 7.51 -4.77
N ARG A 24 4.26 7.30 -6.04
CA ARG A 24 5.20 8.15 -6.75
C ARG A 24 4.68 9.57 -6.89
N ARG A 25 3.40 9.70 -7.21
CA ARG A 25 2.81 11.02 -7.38
C ARG A 25 2.91 11.84 -6.09
N MET A 26 2.68 11.19 -4.97
CA MET A 26 2.81 11.88 -3.69
C MET A 26 4.27 12.21 -3.38
N HIS A 27 5.15 11.28 -3.66
CA HIS A 27 6.57 11.47 -3.37
C HIS A 27 7.16 12.63 -4.17
N TYR A 28 6.76 12.77 -5.41
CA TYR A 28 7.29 13.82 -6.27
C TYR A 28 6.46 15.10 -6.24
N GLY A 29 5.51 15.19 -5.33
CA GLY A 29 4.76 16.42 -5.15
C GLY A 29 3.68 16.68 -6.17
N GLU A 30 3.28 15.67 -6.93
CA GLU A 30 2.25 15.84 -7.95
C GLU A 30 0.85 15.84 -7.37
N THR A 31 0.71 15.35 -6.16
CA THR A 31 -0.58 15.34 -5.48
C THR A 31 -0.30 15.42 -3.97
N ASP A 32 -1.31 15.77 -3.21
CA ASP A 32 -1.17 15.88 -1.77
C ASP A 32 -0.92 14.53 -1.16
N GLU A 33 -0.12 14.52 -0.11
CA GLU A 33 0.14 13.28 0.61
C GLU A 33 -1.09 12.86 1.39
N ARG A 34 -1.38 11.59 1.35
CA ARG A 34 -2.45 11.01 2.14
C ARG A 34 -2.13 9.54 2.37
N PRO A 35 -2.69 8.96 3.42
CA PRO A 35 -2.49 7.53 3.63
C PRO A 35 -3.19 6.73 2.53
N ILE A 36 -2.46 5.85 1.89
CA ILE A 36 -3.04 4.99 0.87
C ILE A 36 -2.64 3.55 1.13
N ARG A 37 -3.44 2.65 0.62
CA ARG A 37 -3.11 1.24 0.63
C ARG A 37 -3.45 0.67 -0.74
N GLY A 38 -2.82 -0.43 -1.06
CA GLY A 38 -3.09 -1.06 -2.34
C GLY A 38 -2.19 -2.24 -2.54
N GLN A 39 -1.97 -2.56 -3.76
CA GLN A 39 -1.20 -3.73 -4.15
C GLN A 39 -0.06 -3.32 -5.04
N ALA A 40 1.09 -3.90 -4.78
CA ALA A 40 2.25 -3.67 -5.62
C ALA A 40 2.94 -5.01 -5.80
N THR A 41 3.48 -5.23 -6.98
CA THR A 41 4.28 -6.42 -7.22
C THR A 41 5.60 -6.28 -6.46
N SER A 42 6.32 -7.39 -6.33
CA SER A 42 7.63 -7.34 -5.69
C SER A 42 8.56 -6.37 -6.42
N ASP A 43 8.49 -6.37 -7.73
CA ASP A 43 9.34 -5.47 -8.52
C ASP A 43 8.95 -4.02 -8.29
N GLU A 44 7.66 -3.74 -8.23
CA GLU A 44 7.19 -2.38 -7.95
C GLU A 44 7.61 -1.92 -6.56
N ALA A 45 7.46 -2.79 -5.58
CA ALA A 45 7.85 -2.44 -4.22
C ALA A 45 9.34 -2.15 -4.13
N LYS A 46 10.15 -2.96 -4.81
CA LYS A 46 11.58 -2.76 -4.82
C LYS A 46 11.94 -1.45 -5.50
N ALA A 47 11.28 -1.15 -6.62
CA ALA A 47 11.54 0.10 -7.32
C ALA A 47 11.18 1.31 -6.47
N LEU A 48 10.06 1.23 -5.75
CA LEU A 48 9.67 2.32 -4.86
C LEU A 48 10.71 2.52 -3.76
N HIS A 49 11.18 1.43 -3.20
CA HIS A 49 12.21 1.51 -2.17
C HIS A 49 13.49 2.14 -2.73
N ASP A 50 13.88 1.75 -3.94
CA ASP A 50 15.07 2.30 -4.58
C ASP A 50 14.93 3.79 -4.86
N GLU A 51 13.70 4.26 -5.04
CA GLU A 51 13.43 5.68 -5.25
C GLU A 51 13.35 6.47 -3.95
N GLY A 52 13.52 5.80 -2.82
CA GLY A 52 13.45 6.47 -1.53
C GLY A 52 12.04 6.61 -0.99
N ILE A 53 11.10 5.86 -1.55
CA ILE A 53 9.71 5.92 -1.11
C ILE A 53 9.48 4.80 -0.10
N ASP A 54 9.12 5.19 1.12
CA ASP A 54 8.87 4.22 2.17
C ASP A 54 7.52 3.57 1.96
N VAL A 55 7.51 2.26 1.85
CA VAL A 55 6.26 1.51 1.78
C VAL A 55 6.34 0.42 2.82
N MET A 56 5.19 0.15 3.43
CA MET A 56 5.09 -0.88 4.44
C MET A 56 4.26 -2.02 3.89
N SER A 57 4.81 -3.21 4.04
CA SER A 57 4.12 -4.40 3.56
C SER A 57 3.36 -5.03 4.71
N PHE A 58 2.10 -5.35 4.50
CA PHE A 58 1.31 -6.04 5.51
C PHE A 58 1.20 -7.49 5.13
N PRO A 59 1.41 -8.38 6.09
CA PRO A 59 1.04 -9.75 5.84
C PRO A 59 -0.47 -9.80 5.75
N THR A 60 -0.99 -9.99 4.57
CA THR A 60 -2.43 -10.04 4.38
C THR A 60 -2.93 -11.36 4.92
N PRO A 61 -3.81 -11.34 5.92
CA PRO A 61 -4.37 -12.59 6.42
C PRO A 61 -5.08 -13.34 5.32
N ALA A 62 -5.02 -14.65 5.40
CA ALA A 62 -5.68 -15.47 4.40
C ALA A 62 -7.15 -15.13 4.30
N ALA A 63 -7.75 -14.73 5.40
CA ALA A 63 -9.16 -14.37 5.40
C ALA A 63 -9.43 -13.20 4.49
N LEU A 64 -8.50 -12.29 4.37
CA LEU A 64 -8.68 -11.14 3.52
C LEU A 64 -8.42 -11.46 2.06
N LYS A 65 -7.66 -12.52 1.81
CA LYS A 65 -7.39 -12.93 0.46
C LYS A 65 -8.40 -13.95 -0.05
N GLY A 66 -9.28 -14.34 0.80
CA GLY A 66 -10.17 -15.43 0.48
C GLY A 66 -9.49 -16.74 0.74
N PRO A 67 -10.13 -17.76 0.42
CA PRO A 67 -9.60 -19.07 0.73
C PRO A 67 -8.44 -19.27 -0.15
N LEU A 68 -7.68 -19.08 -0.03
CA LEU A 68 -6.68 -19.22 -0.77
C LEU A 68 -6.20 -20.31 -0.74
N GLN A 69 -6.75 -20.34 -0.46
CA GLN A 69 -6.58 -21.04 -0.23
C GLN A 69 -6.28 -21.49 -0.07
#